data_5f341111d2811d3a782ced08ecf71499
#
_entry.id   5f341111d2811d3a782ced08ecf71499
#
_cell.length_a   1.000
_cell.length_b   1.000
_cell.length_c   1.000
_cell.angle_alpha   90.00
_cell.angle_beta   90.00
_cell.angle_gamma   90.00
#
_symmetry.space_group_name_H-M   'P 1'
#
loop_
_entity.id
_entity.type
_entity.pdbx_description
1 polymer ?
#
loop_
_entity_poly.entity_id
_entity_poly.type
_entity_poly.pdbx_seq_one_letter_code
_entity_poly.pdbx_strand_id
1 'polypeptide(L)'
;MTDRPDTILLQGIRLEGQHGASDEERSMPQPFEVDLAVEADLALAAGSDQLTDTVDYGPLLEICRTTVETGSFRLLERIAGVIAERVLMTPGVLACTVRVRKLAVPIDADVDFAQVEIRRTR
;
A
#
# COMPACT_ATOMS: atom_id res chain seq x y z
N MET A 1 -1.01 10.28 -28.98
CA MET A 1 -0.14 10.66 -27.86
C MET A 1 -0.62 9.92 -26.61
N THR A 2 0.29 9.30 -25.94
CA THR A 2 -0.04 8.58 -24.70
C THR A 2 0.27 9.47 -23.51
N ASP A 3 -0.75 9.91 -22.84
CA ASP A 3 -0.56 10.68 -21.62
C ASP A 3 -0.27 9.74 -20.45
N ARG A 4 0.57 10.22 -19.56
CA ARG A 4 0.80 9.50 -18.31
C ARG A 4 -0.48 9.60 -17.48
N PRO A 5 -0.88 8.52 -16.83
CA PRO A 5 -2.00 8.57 -15.89
C PRO A 5 -1.69 9.55 -14.75
N ASP A 6 -2.73 10.14 -14.22
CA ASP A 6 -2.61 10.93 -13.00
C ASP A 6 -2.43 9.98 -11.81
N THR A 7 -1.97 10.51 -10.70
CA THR A 7 -1.62 9.71 -9.53
C THR A 7 -2.22 10.28 -8.25
N ILE A 8 -2.75 9.39 -7.42
CA ILE A 8 -3.07 9.71 -6.02
C ILE A 8 -2.05 8.98 -5.16
N LEU A 9 -1.38 9.68 -4.27
CA LEU A 9 -0.37 9.10 -3.38
C LEU A 9 -0.79 9.24 -1.92
N LEU A 10 -0.81 8.11 -1.22
CA LEU A 10 -0.86 8.04 0.23
C LEU A 10 0.52 7.62 0.70
N GLN A 11 1.24 8.52 1.36
CA GLN A 11 2.63 8.30 1.75
C GLN A 11 2.78 8.29 3.26
N GLY A 12 3.59 7.35 3.75
CA GLY A 12 3.91 7.31 5.15
C GLY A 12 2.77 6.82 6.05
N ILE A 13 1.98 5.87 5.58
CA ILE A 13 0.92 5.27 6.39
C ILE A 13 1.58 4.39 7.46
N ARG A 14 1.50 4.81 8.71
CA ARG A 14 2.12 4.09 9.83
C ARG A 14 1.10 3.17 10.48
N LEU A 15 1.46 1.89 10.55
CA LEU A 15 0.59 0.83 11.03
C LEU A 15 1.38 -0.15 11.87
N GLU A 16 0.70 -0.85 12.77
CA GLU A 16 1.29 -1.96 13.49
C GLU A 16 0.71 -3.27 12.98
N GLY A 17 1.55 -4.29 12.87
CA GLY A 17 1.11 -5.60 12.41
C GLY A 17 2.01 -6.69 12.92
N GLN A 18 1.52 -7.93 12.84
CA GLN A 18 2.20 -9.12 13.32
C GLN A 18 2.69 -9.93 12.13
N HIS A 19 3.79 -9.47 11.53
CA HIS A 19 4.36 -10.05 10.32
C HIS A 19 5.85 -10.33 10.48
N GLY A 20 6.33 -11.38 9.84
CA GLY A 20 7.73 -11.72 9.83
C GLY A 20 7.97 -13.14 9.39
N ALA A 21 9.21 -13.46 9.01
CA ALA A 21 9.59 -14.77 8.51
C ALA A 21 9.49 -15.86 9.57
N SER A 22 9.70 -15.53 10.86
CA SER A 22 9.64 -16.48 11.95
C SER A 22 8.32 -16.39 12.72
N ASP A 23 7.97 -17.47 13.40
CA ASP A 23 6.81 -17.50 14.29
C ASP A 23 6.95 -16.48 15.41
N GLU A 24 8.15 -16.29 15.91
CA GLU A 24 8.44 -15.33 16.99
C GLU A 24 8.13 -13.90 16.54
N GLU A 25 8.57 -13.52 15.33
CA GLU A 25 8.26 -12.20 14.80
C GLU A 25 6.76 -11.98 14.63
N ARG A 26 6.04 -13.00 14.17
CA ARG A 26 4.58 -12.92 13.95
C ARG A 26 3.78 -12.91 15.24
N SER A 27 4.40 -13.20 16.38
CA SER A 27 3.72 -13.23 17.66
C SER A 27 3.57 -11.87 18.32
N MET A 28 4.25 -10.85 17.82
CA MET A 28 4.29 -9.52 18.43
C MET A 28 4.00 -8.42 17.42
N PRO A 29 3.26 -7.36 17.81
CA PRO A 29 3.08 -6.20 16.96
C PRO A 29 4.41 -5.51 16.67
N GLN A 30 4.59 -5.09 15.43
CA GLN A 30 5.77 -4.38 14.96
C GLN A 30 5.35 -3.21 14.08
N PRO A 31 6.18 -2.15 14.00
CA PRO A 31 5.87 -0.99 13.18
C PRO A 31 6.16 -1.25 11.71
N PHE A 32 5.19 -0.94 10.87
CA PHE A 32 5.30 -0.96 9.43
C PHE A 32 4.89 0.40 8.87
N GLU A 33 5.36 0.70 7.68
CA GLU A 33 4.97 1.91 6.98
C GLU A 33 4.65 1.55 5.53
N VAL A 34 3.55 2.08 5.02
CA VAL A 34 3.07 1.79 3.67
C VAL A 34 2.94 3.07 2.87
N ASP A 35 3.41 3.05 1.63
CA ASP A 35 3.05 4.04 0.63
C ASP A 35 2.20 3.35 -0.42
N LEU A 36 1.14 4.02 -0.84
CA LEU A 36 0.27 3.56 -1.91
C LEU A 36 0.10 4.68 -2.93
N ALA A 37 0.55 4.45 -4.16
CA ALA A 37 0.28 5.33 -5.29
C ALA A 37 -0.67 4.61 -6.24
N VAL A 38 -1.78 5.25 -6.59
CA VAL A 38 -2.70 4.71 -7.59
C VAL A 38 -2.68 5.60 -8.82
N GLU A 39 -2.72 4.96 -9.99
CA GLU A 39 -2.80 5.63 -11.28
C GLU A 39 -4.25 5.58 -11.74
N ALA A 40 -4.78 6.72 -12.12
CA ALA A 40 -6.17 6.88 -12.54
C ALA A 40 -6.29 8.10 -13.46
N ASP A 41 -7.40 8.18 -14.18
CA ASP A 41 -7.73 9.39 -14.92
C ASP A 41 -8.48 10.34 -13.98
N LEU A 42 -7.87 11.43 -13.60
CA LEU A 42 -8.43 12.41 -12.67
C LEU A 42 -8.94 13.68 -13.36
N ALA A 43 -8.94 13.70 -14.70
CA ALA A 43 -9.32 14.91 -15.45
C ALA A 43 -10.77 15.33 -15.18
N LEU A 44 -11.69 14.38 -15.11
CA LEU A 44 -13.09 14.68 -14.85
C LEU A 44 -13.28 15.31 -13.47
N ALA A 45 -12.69 14.73 -12.44
CA ALA A 45 -12.77 15.25 -11.08
C ALA A 45 -12.10 16.62 -10.96
N ALA A 46 -10.99 16.83 -11.68
CA ALA A 46 -10.28 18.11 -11.70
C ALA A 46 -11.16 19.23 -12.25
N GLY A 47 -12.10 18.91 -13.13
CA GLY A 47 -13.03 19.89 -13.70
C GLY A 47 -14.33 20.02 -12.94
N SER A 48 -14.84 18.94 -12.36
CA SER A 48 -16.17 18.90 -11.73
C SER A 48 -16.19 19.20 -10.24
N ASP A 49 -15.10 18.92 -9.56
CA ASP A 49 -15.01 19.01 -8.09
C ASP A 49 -16.03 18.07 -7.40
N GLN A 50 -16.34 16.94 -8.03
CA GLN A 50 -17.28 15.96 -7.48
C GLN A 50 -16.54 14.70 -7.03
N LEU A 51 -16.79 14.25 -5.81
CA LEU A 51 -16.19 13.03 -5.26
C LEU A 51 -16.54 11.80 -6.12
N THR A 52 -17.72 11.76 -6.69
CA THR A 52 -18.16 10.65 -7.54
C THR A 52 -17.37 10.50 -8.83
N ASP A 53 -16.62 11.53 -9.21
CA ASP A 53 -15.82 11.55 -10.45
C ASP A 53 -14.35 11.15 -10.23
N THR A 54 -13.98 10.85 -9.00
CA THR A 54 -12.60 10.49 -8.65
C THR A 54 -12.52 9.10 -8.05
N VAL A 55 -11.30 8.68 -7.72
CA VAL A 55 -11.06 7.52 -6.85
C VAL A 55 -10.97 8.04 -5.42
N ASP A 56 -11.86 7.59 -4.56
CA ASP A 56 -11.85 7.98 -3.15
C ASP A 56 -10.72 7.27 -2.42
N TYR A 57 -9.78 8.02 -1.87
CA TYR A 57 -8.64 7.41 -1.18
C TYR A 57 -8.96 6.93 0.24
N GLY A 58 -10.10 7.28 0.81
CA GLY A 58 -10.51 6.79 2.13
C GLY A 58 -10.58 5.27 2.18
N PRO A 59 -11.35 4.63 1.29
CA PRO A 59 -11.37 3.16 1.19
C PRO A 59 -10.01 2.55 0.86
N LEU A 60 -9.16 3.23 0.08
CA LEU A 60 -7.81 2.76 -0.21
C LEU A 60 -6.95 2.69 1.05
N LEU A 61 -7.06 3.71 1.91
CA LEU A 61 -6.38 3.73 3.20
C LEU A 61 -6.85 2.55 4.07
N GLU A 62 -8.14 2.25 4.09
CA GLU A 62 -8.69 1.14 4.86
C GLU A 62 -8.19 -0.22 4.34
N ILE A 63 -7.98 -0.36 3.04
CA ILE A 63 -7.37 -1.58 2.48
C ILE A 63 -5.97 -1.78 3.06
N CYS A 64 -5.16 -0.73 3.09
CA CYS A 64 -3.82 -0.81 3.68
C CYS A 64 -3.89 -1.16 5.16
N ARG A 65 -4.75 -0.46 5.89
CA ARG A 65 -4.91 -0.67 7.33
C ARG A 65 -5.33 -2.09 7.67
N THR A 66 -6.41 -2.58 7.08
CA THR A 66 -6.92 -3.92 7.36
C THR A 66 -5.94 -5.01 6.98
N THR A 67 -5.25 -4.85 5.85
CA THR A 67 -4.27 -5.84 5.42
C THR A 67 -3.13 -5.98 6.42
N VAL A 68 -2.59 -4.86 6.88
CA VAL A 68 -1.45 -4.88 7.82
C VAL A 68 -1.90 -5.25 9.23
N GLU A 69 -3.02 -4.70 9.71
CA GLU A 69 -3.43 -4.87 11.10
C GLU A 69 -4.08 -6.22 11.40
N THR A 70 -4.73 -6.84 10.42
CA THR A 70 -5.49 -8.07 10.65
C THR A 70 -4.84 -9.32 10.05
N GLY A 71 -3.89 -9.16 9.13
CA GLY A 71 -3.20 -10.28 8.52
C GLY A 71 -2.04 -10.79 9.37
N SER A 72 -1.52 -11.96 9.00
CA SER A 72 -0.29 -12.49 9.57
C SER A 72 0.52 -13.10 8.43
N PHE A 73 1.41 -12.30 7.87
CA PHE A 73 2.16 -12.68 6.68
C PHE A 73 3.65 -12.84 6.99
N ARG A 74 4.31 -13.70 6.24
CA ARG A 74 5.74 -13.98 6.42
C ARG A 74 6.62 -13.01 5.68
N LEU A 75 6.15 -12.49 4.55
CA LEU A 75 6.95 -11.69 3.62
C LEU A 75 6.32 -10.32 3.38
N LEU A 76 7.16 -9.30 3.29
CA LEU A 76 6.73 -7.96 2.86
C LEU A 76 6.10 -8.00 1.47
N GLU A 77 6.63 -8.84 0.58
CA GLU A 77 6.09 -9.05 -0.77
C GLU A 77 4.64 -9.49 -0.73
N ARG A 78 4.30 -10.36 0.21
CA ARG A 78 2.92 -10.86 0.34
C ARG A 78 1.98 -9.76 0.83
N ILE A 79 2.42 -8.97 1.80
CA ILE A 79 1.65 -7.81 2.27
C ILE A 79 1.37 -6.86 1.11
N ALA A 80 2.43 -6.49 0.37
CA ALA A 80 2.32 -5.60 -0.78
C ALA A 80 1.42 -6.19 -1.87
N GLY A 81 1.54 -7.48 -2.14
CA GLY A 81 0.74 -8.18 -3.15
C GLY A 81 -0.74 -8.20 -2.80
N VAL A 82 -1.08 -8.46 -1.54
CA VAL A 82 -2.48 -8.46 -1.09
C VAL A 82 -3.07 -7.05 -1.18
N ILE A 83 -2.32 -6.04 -0.77
CA ILE A 83 -2.78 -4.65 -0.91
C ILE A 83 -3.05 -4.33 -2.37
N ALA A 84 -2.11 -4.67 -3.26
CA ALA A 84 -2.25 -4.39 -4.70
C ALA A 84 -3.48 -5.10 -5.29
N GLU A 85 -3.70 -6.38 -4.97
CA GLU A 85 -4.87 -7.12 -5.44
C GLU A 85 -6.17 -6.42 -5.06
N ARG A 86 -6.29 -6.01 -3.80
CA ARG A 86 -7.49 -5.36 -3.27
C ARG A 86 -7.68 -3.97 -3.86
N VAL A 87 -6.61 -3.20 -3.97
CA VAL A 87 -6.66 -1.84 -4.54
C VAL A 87 -7.10 -1.88 -6.00
N LEU A 88 -6.62 -2.85 -6.78
CA LEU A 88 -6.98 -2.98 -8.20
C LEU A 88 -8.44 -3.34 -8.41
N MET A 89 -9.14 -3.82 -7.39
CA MET A 89 -10.59 -4.06 -7.45
C MET A 89 -11.40 -2.76 -7.33
N THR A 90 -10.77 -1.67 -6.93
CA THR A 90 -11.44 -0.37 -6.80
C THR A 90 -11.71 0.21 -8.19
N PRO A 91 -12.98 0.58 -8.49
CA PRO A 91 -13.30 1.17 -9.79
C PRO A 91 -12.48 2.43 -10.06
N GLY A 92 -11.97 2.55 -11.27
CA GLY A 92 -11.18 3.69 -11.71
C GLY A 92 -9.69 3.56 -11.50
N VAL A 93 -9.23 2.59 -10.71
CA VAL A 93 -7.80 2.35 -10.53
C VAL A 93 -7.25 1.57 -11.72
N LEU A 94 -6.28 2.15 -12.41
CA LEU A 94 -5.64 1.54 -13.58
C LEU A 94 -4.42 0.72 -13.21
N ALA A 95 -3.66 1.21 -12.24
CA ALA A 95 -2.45 0.57 -11.74
C ALA A 95 -2.18 1.08 -10.33
N CYS A 96 -1.36 0.35 -9.60
CA CYS A 96 -0.90 0.82 -8.30
C CYS A 96 0.55 0.42 -8.04
N THR A 97 1.22 1.25 -7.25
CA THR A 97 2.54 0.98 -6.71
C THR A 97 2.41 0.93 -5.19
N VAL A 98 2.87 -0.16 -4.60
CA VAL A 98 2.79 -0.38 -3.16
C VAL A 98 4.20 -0.54 -2.62
N ARG A 99 4.55 0.27 -1.61
CA ARG A 99 5.79 0.12 -0.85
C ARG A 99 5.43 -0.30 0.56
N VAL A 100 6.06 -1.36 1.03
CA VAL A 100 5.88 -1.81 2.41
C VAL A 100 7.25 -1.81 3.08
N ARG A 101 7.37 -1.05 4.15
CA ARG A 101 8.60 -0.91 4.92
C ARG A 101 8.44 -1.58 6.28
N LYS A 102 9.43 -2.37 6.63
CA LYS A 102 9.60 -2.92 7.97
C LYS A 102 10.59 -2.02 8.70
N LEU A 103 10.13 -1.33 9.74
CA LEU A 103 10.94 -0.34 10.45
C LEU A 103 11.84 -0.98 11.50
N ALA A 104 11.45 -2.13 12.04
CA ALA A 104 12.25 -2.89 13.00
C ALA A 104 12.84 -4.12 12.28
N VAL A 105 14.01 -3.94 11.67
CA VAL A 105 14.68 -5.01 10.92
C VAL A 105 15.36 -5.96 11.91
N PRO A 106 15.06 -7.29 11.86
CA PRO A 106 15.55 -8.25 12.86
C PRO A 106 16.97 -8.75 12.55
N ILE A 107 17.86 -7.84 12.20
CA ILE A 107 19.28 -8.13 11.93
C ILE A 107 20.12 -7.14 12.73
N ASP A 108 21.25 -7.62 13.24
CA ASP A 108 22.19 -6.78 13.94
C ASP A 108 23.03 -5.98 12.92
N ALA A 109 22.43 -4.91 12.42
CA ALA A 109 23.05 -4.03 11.43
C ALA A 109 22.44 -2.63 11.52
N ASP A 110 23.20 -1.64 11.06
CA ASP A 110 22.76 -0.26 11.01
C ASP A 110 21.96 -0.03 9.72
N VAL A 111 20.69 -0.35 9.77
CA VAL A 111 19.76 -0.26 8.63
C VAL A 111 18.51 0.49 9.07
N ASP A 112 18.14 1.54 8.33
CA ASP A 112 16.96 2.32 8.66
C ASP A 112 15.68 1.51 8.55
N PHE A 113 15.53 0.77 7.47
CA PHE A 113 14.37 -0.09 7.23
C PHE A 113 14.66 -1.05 6.07
N ALA A 114 13.85 -2.08 5.96
CA ALA A 114 13.79 -2.92 4.77
C ALA A 114 12.50 -2.58 4.01
N GLN A 115 12.56 -2.47 2.69
CA GLN A 115 11.42 -2.09 1.88
C GLN A 115 11.29 -2.98 0.65
N VAL A 116 10.04 -3.31 0.34
CA VAL A 116 9.65 -3.94 -0.91
C VAL A 116 8.77 -2.97 -1.67
N GLU A 117 8.98 -2.85 -2.95
CA GLU A 117 8.14 -2.05 -3.84
C GLU A 117 7.67 -2.91 -4.99
N ILE A 118 6.37 -2.91 -5.22
CA ILE A 118 5.79 -3.61 -6.37
C ILE A 118 4.86 -2.67 -7.13
N ARG A 119 4.77 -2.85 -8.44
CA ARG A 119 3.77 -2.18 -9.28
C ARG A 119 2.93 -3.25 -9.97
N ARG A 120 1.61 -3.06 -9.95
CA ARG A 120 0.66 -3.97 -10.60
C ARG A 120 -0.34 -3.17 -11.42
N THR A 121 -0.71 -3.73 -12.55
CA THR A 121 -1.73 -3.17 -13.42
C THR A 121 -2.97 -4.03 -13.38
N ARG A 122 -4.05 -3.42 -13.75
CA ARG A 122 -5.35 -4.07 -13.89
C ARG A 122 -5.37 -5.09 -15.03
#